data_14a60207ba015849f1838aa6efa3726f
#
_entry.id   14a60207ba015849f1838aa6efa3726f
#
_cell.length_a   1.000
_cell.length_b   1.000
_cell.length_c   1.000
_cell.angle_alpha   90.00
_cell.angle_beta   90.00
_cell.angle_gamma   90.00
#
_symmetry.space_group_name_H-M   'P 1'
#
loop_
_entity.id
_entity.type
_entity.pdbx_description
1 polymer ?
#
loop_
_entity_poly.entity_id
_entity_poly.type
_entity_poly.pdbx_seq_one_letter_code
_entity_poly.pdbx_strand_id
1 'polypeptide(L)'
;EGECTICDEDSRIVMQSSDALSGAGLSPIKLQAKEGLSLINGTSQMCAYLAIALTDLENLLLAADCAVACSLEGIRGSHAPFDPRIHASRPQFGQSISAARISGMLAESEIMLSHADCDRVQDAYCFRCSPQVHGPVIDLAREVRRMLEVEINSATDNPLVFVEDNGYDIISGGNFHGQNLAMASDAIALACHELASLSERRINQLLDPKWSGQKPFLANEEGLESGLMLIQYVAASLISELHLLANPTTSSNVPVSMGKEDHASMGATGTFRATTTTRYLSQVIANELICSCEALDRIEEAPGNGVETIHEWVRKHASPLESDRSLTTECETLSSAIMNGEIGRLFG
;
A
#
# COMPACT_ATOMS: atom_id res chain seq x y z
N GLU A 1 -29.99 12.78 -14.35
CA GLU A 1 -30.53 11.41 -14.36
C GLU A 1 -29.41 10.45 -13.98
N GLY A 2 -29.76 9.43 -13.17
CA GLY A 2 -28.82 8.41 -12.71
C GLY A 2 -29.19 7.89 -11.32
N GLU A 3 -28.53 6.81 -10.94
CA GLU A 3 -28.70 6.19 -9.63
C GLU A 3 -27.54 6.61 -8.71
N CYS A 4 -27.81 6.68 -7.42
CA CYS A 4 -26.81 6.82 -6.38
C CYS A 4 -27.04 5.82 -5.28
N THR A 5 -26.00 5.56 -4.49
CA THR A 5 -26.08 4.74 -3.30
C THR A 5 -26.09 5.66 -2.09
N ILE A 6 -27.12 5.56 -1.25
CA ILE A 6 -27.11 6.17 0.08
C ILE A 6 -26.55 5.14 1.04
N CYS A 7 -25.54 5.52 1.80
CA CYS A 7 -24.97 4.71 2.86
C CYS A 7 -25.42 5.29 4.22
N ASP A 8 -25.96 4.42 5.04
CA ASP A 8 -26.20 4.63 6.47
C ASP A 8 -25.35 3.61 7.24
N GLU A 9 -25.18 3.78 8.55
CA GLU A 9 -24.31 2.91 9.36
C GLU A 9 -24.59 1.40 9.14
N ASP A 10 -25.84 1.03 8.87
CA ASP A 10 -26.29 -0.36 8.72
C ASP A 10 -26.85 -0.73 7.33
N SER A 11 -26.92 0.21 6.37
CA SER A 11 -27.58 -0.05 5.09
C SER A 11 -26.96 0.66 3.89
N ARG A 12 -27.05 0.01 2.73
CA ARG A 12 -26.76 0.61 1.43
C ARG A 12 -28.01 0.49 0.56
N ILE A 13 -28.58 1.63 0.18
CA ILE A 13 -29.79 1.70 -0.65
C ILE A 13 -29.43 2.36 -1.98
N VAL A 14 -29.68 1.66 -3.08
CA VAL A 14 -29.56 2.21 -4.44
C VAL A 14 -30.89 2.83 -4.81
N MET A 15 -30.89 4.12 -5.20
CA MET A 15 -32.09 4.83 -5.64
C MET A 15 -31.78 5.84 -6.73
N GLN A 16 -32.82 6.39 -7.35
CA GLN A 16 -32.63 7.50 -8.30
C GLN A 16 -32.04 8.73 -7.60
N SER A 17 -31.02 9.34 -8.22
CA SER A 17 -30.33 10.50 -7.64
C SER A 17 -31.27 11.68 -7.38
N SER A 18 -32.31 11.87 -8.21
CA SER A 18 -33.34 12.88 -8.00
C SER A 18 -34.10 12.67 -6.69
N ASP A 19 -34.43 11.44 -6.36
CA ASP A 19 -35.19 11.08 -5.16
C ASP A 19 -34.31 11.23 -3.91
N ALA A 20 -33.05 10.81 -4.01
CA ALA A 20 -32.05 10.99 -2.96
C ALA A 20 -31.83 12.48 -2.62
N LEU A 21 -31.64 13.32 -3.65
CA LEU A 21 -31.47 14.75 -3.46
C LEU A 21 -32.73 15.38 -2.84
N SER A 22 -33.92 15.01 -3.34
CA SER A 22 -35.19 15.50 -2.81
C SER A 22 -35.37 15.12 -1.33
N GLY A 23 -35.02 13.86 -0.96
CA GLY A 23 -35.04 13.38 0.44
C GLY A 23 -34.07 14.15 1.35
N ALA A 24 -32.95 14.62 0.83
CA ALA A 24 -32.00 15.45 1.52
C ALA A 24 -32.34 16.96 1.51
N GLY A 25 -33.47 17.36 0.93
CA GLY A 25 -33.87 18.77 0.80
C GLY A 25 -33.03 19.56 -0.21
N LEU A 26 -32.36 18.84 -1.13
CA LEU A 26 -31.50 19.41 -2.18
C LEU A 26 -32.19 19.36 -3.54
N SER A 27 -31.83 20.27 -4.42
CA SER A 27 -32.25 20.27 -5.82
C SER A 27 -31.08 19.96 -6.73
N PRO A 28 -31.31 19.30 -7.90
CA PRO A 28 -30.28 19.11 -8.89
C PRO A 28 -29.68 20.44 -9.34
N ILE A 29 -28.36 20.48 -9.48
CA ILE A 29 -27.64 21.67 -9.98
C ILE A 29 -27.99 21.86 -11.45
N LYS A 30 -28.29 23.11 -11.82
CA LYS A 30 -28.52 23.50 -13.20
C LYS A 30 -27.23 24.08 -13.78
N LEU A 31 -26.57 23.28 -14.61
CA LEU A 31 -25.28 23.65 -15.19
C LEU A 31 -25.39 24.88 -16.09
N GLN A 32 -24.46 25.80 -15.97
CA GLN A 32 -24.25 26.95 -16.82
C GLN A 32 -23.33 26.61 -17.99
N ALA A 33 -23.10 27.59 -18.89
CA ALA A 33 -22.19 27.43 -20.01
C ALA A 33 -20.78 26.98 -19.53
N LYS A 34 -20.21 26.01 -20.22
CA LYS A 34 -18.92 25.37 -19.94
C LYS A 34 -18.87 24.45 -18.70
N GLU A 35 -19.72 24.59 -17.69
CA GLU A 35 -19.66 23.79 -16.47
C GLU A 35 -19.78 22.28 -16.72
N GLY A 36 -20.64 21.87 -17.68
CA GLY A 36 -20.77 20.46 -18.05
C GLY A 36 -19.47 19.85 -18.58
N LEU A 37 -18.74 20.56 -19.40
CA LEU A 37 -17.44 20.13 -19.92
C LEU A 37 -16.40 20.13 -18.79
N SER A 38 -16.36 21.17 -17.97
CA SER A 38 -15.39 21.29 -16.88
C SER A 38 -15.52 20.20 -15.80
N LEU A 39 -16.70 19.60 -15.64
CA LEU A 39 -16.91 18.47 -14.72
C LEU A 39 -16.33 17.15 -15.22
N ILE A 40 -16.18 16.96 -16.51
CA ILE A 40 -15.72 15.68 -17.11
C ILE A 40 -14.35 15.80 -17.79
N ASN A 41 -13.94 17.01 -18.16
CA ASN A 41 -12.63 17.28 -18.77
C ASN A 41 -11.61 17.62 -17.67
N GLY A 42 -10.32 17.36 -17.94
CA GLY A 42 -9.27 17.64 -16.98
C GLY A 42 -8.86 16.43 -16.13
N THR A 43 -8.21 16.69 -14.97
CA THR A 43 -7.51 15.69 -14.20
C THR A 43 -8.14 15.36 -12.83
N SER A 44 -9.34 15.90 -12.54
CA SER A 44 -9.98 15.77 -11.21
C SER A 44 -10.20 14.33 -10.77
N GLN A 45 -10.67 13.45 -11.68
CA GLN A 45 -10.86 12.02 -11.39
C GLN A 45 -9.52 11.33 -11.11
N MET A 46 -8.49 11.65 -11.90
CA MET A 46 -7.15 11.10 -11.71
C MET A 46 -6.57 11.54 -10.37
N CYS A 47 -6.74 12.81 -9.97
CA CYS A 47 -6.34 13.34 -8.68
C CYS A 47 -7.03 12.59 -7.53
N ALA A 48 -8.33 12.34 -7.64
CA ALA A 48 -9.08 11.65 -6.61
C ALA A 48 -8.57 10.22 -6.37
N TYR A 49 -8.43 9.42 -7.43
CA TYR A 49 -7.89 8.05 -7.31
C TYR A 49 -6.43 8.04 -6.84
N LEU A 50 -5.60 8.95 -7.35
CA LEU A 50 -4.20 9.02 -6.95
C LEU A 50 -4.05 9.46 -5.49
N ALA A 51 -4.90 10.36 -4.98
CA ALA A 51 -4.92 10.76 -3.58
C ALA A 51 -5.24 9.58 -2.65
N ILE A 52 -6.24 8.78 -3.02
CA ILE A 52 -6.59 7.55 -2.30
C ILE A 52 -5.41 6.59 -2.31
N ALA A 53 -4.87 6.25 -3.49
CA ALA A 53 -3.76 5.32 -3.63
C ALA A 53 -2.49 5.78 -2.87
N LEU A 54 -2.21 7.09 -2.86
CA LEU A 54 -1.08 7.64 -2.13
C LEU A 54 -1.27 7.55 -0.61
N THR A 55 -2.46 7.86 -0.10
CA THR A 55 -2.78 7.74 1.33
C THR A 55 -2.66 6.29 1.79
N ASP A 56 -3.19 5.36 1.00
CA ASP A 56 -3.06 3.93 1.24
C ASP A 56 -1.58 3.51 1.26
N LEU A 57 -0.80 3.93 0.26
CA LEU A 57 0.62 3.58 0.16
C LEU A 57 1.42 4.10 1.37
N GLU A 58 1.14 5.29 1.87
CA GLU A 58 1.80 5.84 3.06
C GLU A 58 1.53 5.02 4.32
N ASN A 59 0.29 4.54 4.51
CA ASN A 59 -0.05 3.61 5.58
C ASN A 59 0.65 2.25 5.40
N LEU A 60 0.70 1.75 4.16
CA LEU A 60 1.33 0.48 3.82
C LEU A 60 2.85 0.50 3.98
N LEU A 61 3.52 1.63 3.78
CA LEU A 61 4.96 1.78 3.99
C LEU A 61 5.35 1.58 5.46
N LEU A 62 4.57 2.12 6.38
CA LEU A 62 4.79 1.88 7.82
C LEU A 62 4.48 0.43 8.17
N ALA A 63 3.37 -0.12 7.67
CA ALA A 63 3.01 -1.51 7.89
C ALA A 63 4.06 -2.49 7.35
N ALA A 64 4.65 -2.20 6.19
CA ALA A 64 5.74 -3.00 5.62
C ALA A 64 6.98 -2.99 6.50
N ASP A 65 7.38 -1.83 7.05
CA ASP A 65 8.51 -1.75 7.99
C ASP A 65 8.20 -2.54 9.29
N CYS A 66 6.96 -2.49 9.80
CA CYS A 66 6.51 -3.30 10.93
C CYS A 66 6.58 -4.80 10.63
N ALA A 67 6.11 -5.21 9.45
CA ALA A 67 6.14 -6.60 9.02
C ALA A 67 7.59 -7.14 8.91
N VAL A 68 8.54 -6.31 8.43
CA VAL A 68 9.97 -6.67 8.46
C VAL A 68 10.45 -6.93 9.87
N ALA A 69 10.15 -6.04 10.81
CA ALA A 69 10.62 -6.16 12.20
C ALA A 69 10.07 -7.45 12.86
N CYS A 70 8.76 -7.70 12.72
CA CYS A 70 8.13 -8.90 13.25
C CYS A 70 8.68 -10.18 12.60
N SER A 71 8.80 -10.19 11.27
CA SER A 71 9.32 -11.34 10.53
C SER A 71 10.79 -11.63 10.83
N LEU A 72 11.60 -10.58 11.00
CA LEU A 72 13.01 -10.70 11.33
C LEU A 72 13.20 -11.41 12.69
N GLU A 73 12.45 -11.01 13.70
CA GLU A 73 12.49 -11.66 15.00
C GLU A 73 11.88 -13.06 14.97
N GLY A 74 10.82 -13.26 14.18
CA GLY A 74 10.20 -14.58 13.97
C GLY A 74 11.16 -15.64 13.40
N ILE A 75 12.18 -15.22 12.62
CA ILE A 75 13.26 -16.11 12.14
C ILE A 75 14.55 -16.01 12.95
N ARG A 76 14.58 -15.26 14.05
CA ARG A 76 15.77 -14.92 14.82
C ARG A 76 16.88 -14.34 13.91
N GLY A 77 16.53 -13.31 13.13
CA GLY A 77 17.42 -12.65 12.19
C GLY A 77 18.30 -11.58 12.83
N SER A 78 19.30 -11.09 12.10
CA SER A 78 20.27 -10.11 12.60
C SER A 78 19.74 -8.67 12.50
N HIS A 79 19.90 -7.89 13.58
CA HIS A 79 19.61 -6.45 13.59
C HIS A 79 20.71 -5.60 12.93
N ALA A 80 21.88 -6.16 12.68
CA ALA A 80 23.05 -5.45 12.13
C ALA A 80 22.77 -4.68 10.82
N PRO A 81 21.93 -5.14 9.86
CA PRO A 81 21.62 -4.40 8.65
C PRO A 81 20.94 -3.05 8.86
N PHE A 82 20.39 -2.79 10.04
CA PHE A 82 19.67 -1.56 10.38
C PHE A 82 20.53 -0.56 11.17
N ASP A 83 21.83 -0.84 11.32
CA ASP A 83 22.79 0.06 11.98
C ASP A 83 22.82 1.44 11.24
N PRO A 84 22.62 2.56 11.94
CA PRO A 84 22.56 3.89 11.32
C PRO A 84 23.81 4.27 10.54
N ARG A 85 24.99 3.72 10.87
CA ARG A 85 26.25 3.98 10.15
C ARG A 85 26.21 3.47 8.72
N ILE A 86 25.50 2.34 8.47
CA ILE A 86 25.29 1.80 7.11
C ILE A 86 24.51 2.81 6.26
N HIS A 87 23.43 3.36 6.83
CA HIS A 87 22.54 4.27 6.10
C HIS A 87 23.14 5.66 5.96
N ALA A 88 23.96 6.11 6.93
CA ALA A 88 24.73 7.36 6.81
C ALA A 88 25.81 7.27 5.72
N SER A 89 26.37 6.08 5.43
CA SER A 89 27.34 5.89 4.35
C SER A 89 26.71 5.94 2.94
N ARG A 90 25.39 5.81 2.84
CA ARG A 90 24.57 5.94 1.62
C ARG A 90 23.32 6.77 1.94
N PRO A 91 23.41 8.10 2.00
CA PRO A 91 22.42 8.96 2.63
C PRO A 91 21.17 9.19 1.75
N GLN A 92 20.50 8.11 1.33
CA GLN A 92 19.19 8.14 0.70
C GLN A 92 18.14 8.36 1.79
N PHE A 93 17.29 9.38 1.61
CA PHE A 93 16.35 9.81 2.64
C PHE A 93 15.41 8.69 3.06
N GLY A 94 14.68 8.09 2.13
CA GLY A 94 13.71 7.04 2.42
C GLY A 94 14.35 5.79 3.03
N GLN A 95 15.57 5.41 2.56
CA GLN A 95 16.32 4.29 3.13
C GLN A 95 16.64 4.53 4.61
N SER A 96 17.05 5.75 4.97
CA SER A 96 17.35 6.10 6.36
C SER A 96 16.11 6.08 7.25
N ILE A 97 14.95 6.51 6.72
CA ILE A 97 13.67 6.49 7.43
C ILE A 97 13.22 5.04 7.71
N SER A 98 13.21 4.18 6.69
CA SER A 98 12.84 2.76 6.86
C SER A 98 13.75 2.05 7.86
N ALA A 99 15.06 2.23 7.73
CA ALA A 99 16.02 1.63 8.66
C ALA A 99 15.82 2.10 10.11
N ALA A 100 15.58 3.39 10.31
CA ALA A 100 15.34 3.95 11.64
C ALA A 100 14.04 3.41 12.27
N ARG A 101 12.96 3.28 11.47
CA ARG A 101 11.70 2.70 11.92
C ARG A 101 11.89 1.25 12.37
N ILE A 102 12.49 0.42 11.51
CA ILE A 102 12.74 -1.00 11.82
C ILE A 102 13.63 -1.12 13.06
N SER A 103 14.76 -0.40 13.11
CA SER A 103 15.66 -0.40 14.27
C SER A 103 14.96 0.02 15.57
N GLY A 104 14.08 1.02 15.51
CA GLY A 104 13.30 1.47 16.67
C GLY A 104 12.33 0.40 17.19
N MET A 105 11.69 -0.36 16.29
CA MET A 105 10.79 -1.46 16.68
C MET A 105 11.54 -2.63 17.33
N LEU A 106 12.78 -2.87 16.90
CA LEU A 106 13.65 -3.96 17.39
C LEU A 106 14.39 -3.62 18.70
N ALA A 107 14.17 -2.42 19.27
CA ALA A 107 14.84 -2.00 20.49
C ALA A 107 14.45 -2.90 21.69
N GLU A 108 15.41 -3.18 22.58
CA GLU A 108 15.26 -3.99 23.81
C GLU A 108 14.87 -5.47 23.57
N SER A 109 15.19 -6.04 22.40
CA SER A 109 14.87 -7.43 22.04
C SER A 109 15.73 -8.43 22.81
N GLU A 110 15.08 -9.30 23.57
CA GLU A 110 15.74 -10.49 24.18
C GLU A 110 15.97 -11.58 23.12
N ILE A 111 15.11 -11.68 22.10
CA ILE A 111 15.28 -12.60 20.96
C ILE A 111 16.64 -12.39 20.31
N MET A 112 17.01 -11.12 20.04
CA MET A 112 18.31 -10.80 19.46
C MET A 112 19.46 -11.22 20.39
N LEU A 113 19.34 -10.97 21.69
CA LEU A 113 20.40 -11.32 22.66
C LEU A 113 20.59 -12.83 22.75
N SER A 114 19.51 -13.61 22.63
CA SER A 114 19.54 -15.08 22.78
C SER A 114 20.35 -15.79 21.69
N HIS A 115 20.56 -15.16 20.53
CA HIS A 115 21.29 -15.75 19.40
C HIS A 115 22.42 -14.86 18.84
N ALA A 116 22.97 -13.97 19.67
CA ALA A 116 24.04 -13.07 19.27
C ALA A 116 25.29 -13.78 18.69
N ASP A 117 25.55 -15.01 19.13
CA ASP A 117 26.68 -15.85 18.70
C ASP A 117 26.26 -16.96 17.72
N CYS A 118 25.17 -16.77 16.96
CA CYS A 118 24.70 -17.79 16.00
C CYS A 118 25.63 -17.95 14.79
N ASP A 119 25.69 -19.16 14.22
CA ASP A 119 26.53 -19.49 13.05
C ASP A 119 26.02 -18.88 11.73
N ARG A 120 24.85 -18.22 11.72
CA ARG A 120 24.28 -17.61 10.52
C ARG A 120 25.04 -16.33 10.14
N VAL A 121 25.83 -16.38 9.08
CA VAL A 121 26.66 -15.25 8.66
C VAL A 121 25.83 -14.07 8.13
N GLN A 122 24.73 -14.34 7.42
CA GLN A 122 23.88 -13.30 6.80
C GLN A 122 22.45 -13.82 6.64
N ASP A 123 21.48 -12.91 6.82
CA ASP A 123 20.09 -13.14 6.43
C ASP A 123 19.88 -12.93 4.93
N ALA A 124 18.75 -13.40 4.43
CA ALA A 124 18.35 -13.19 3.05
C ALA A 124 18.10 -11.71 2.73
N TYR A 125 18.14 -11.35 1.46
CA TYR A 125 17.95 -9.96 1.00
C TYR A 125 16.58 -9.39 1.38
N CYS A 126 15.54 -10.23 1.44
CA CYS A 126 14.20 -9.78 1.85
C CYS A 126 14.15 -9.23 3.28
N PHE A 127 15.14 -9.51 4.12
CA PHE A 127 15.35 -8.92 5.43
C PHE A 127 16.40 -7.81 5.39
N ARG A 128 17.65 -8.17 5.07
CA ARG A 128 18.78 -7.23 5.21
C ARG A 128 18.82 -6.10 4.19
N CYS A 129 18.07 -6.21 3.08
CA CYS A 129 17.95 -5.16 2.07
C CYS A 129 16.59 -4.45 2.11
N SER A 130 15.75 -4.69 3.13
CA SER A 130 14.44 -4.01 3.23
C SER A 130 14.55 -2.49 3.18
N PRO A 131 15.46 -1.82 3.92
CA PRO A 131 15.59 -0.36 3.83
C PRO A 131 15.98 0.14 2.43
N GLN A 132 16.77 -0.64 1.67
CA GLN A 132 17.19 -0.31 0.32
C GLN A 132 16.09 -0.46 -0.72
N VAL A 133 15.03 -1.21 -0.42
CA VAL A 133 13.85 -1.41 -1.29
C VAL A 133 12.68 -0.55 -0.83
N HIS A 134 12.38 -0.50 0.47
CA HIS A 134 11.31 0.35 1.02
C HIS A 134 11.63 1.84 0.87
N GLY A 135 12.90 2.21 1.05
CA GLY A 135 13.36 3.60 0.96
C GLY A 135 13.02 4.31 -0.35
N PRO A 136 13.35 3.77 -1.52
CA PRO A 136 12.94 4.33 -2.80
C PRO A 136 11.43 4.54 -2.93
N VAL A 137 10.60 3.70 -2.33
CA VAL A 137 9.14 3.86 -2.33
C VAL A 137 8.70 5.01 -1.42
N ILE A 138 9.38 5.22 -0.28
CA ILE A 138 9.16 6.40 0.58
C ILE A 138 9.50 7.68 -0.19
N ASP A 139 10.62 7.71 -0.91
CA ASP A 139 11.01 8.87 -1.72
C ASP A 139 10.04 9.10 -2.87
N LEU A 140 9.56 8.04 -3.52
CA LEU A 140 8.52 8.12 -4.55
C LEU A 140 7.21 8.70 -3.99
N ALA A 141 6.74 8.23 -2.86
CA ALA A 141 5.49 8.72 -2.24
C ALA A 141 5.57 10.23 -1.95
N ARG A 142 6.72 10.73 -1.47
CA ARG A 142 6.96 12.17 -1.26
C ARG A 142 6.86 12.96 -2.57
N GLU A 143 7.46 12.47 -3.64
CA GLU A 143 7.41 13.16 -4.94
C GLU A 143 6.01 13.13 -5.55
N VAL A 144 5.31 12.02 -5.45
CA VAL A 144 3.92 11.90 -5.89
C VAL A 144 3.02 12.85 -5.10
N ARG A 145 3.20 12.97 -3.79
CA ARG A 145 2.48 13.95 -2.96
C ARG A 145 2.69 15.37 -3.46
N ARG A 146 3.95 15.77 -3.69
CA ARG A 146 4.29 17.09 -4.21
C ARG A 146 3.63 17.37 -5.57
N MET A 147 3.64 16.40 -6.48
CA MET A 147 2.99 16.53 -7.79
C MET A 147 1.47 16.66 -7.66
N LEU A 148 0.88 15.85 -6.80
CA LEU A 148 -0.57 15.86 -6.57
C LEU A 148 -1.04 17.18 -5.93
N GLU A 149 -0.30 17.71 -4.95
CA GLU A 149 -0.60 19.01 -4.31
C GLU A 149 -0.60 20.17 -5.31
N VAL A 150 0.28 20.14 -6.30
CA VAL A 150 0.27 21.13 -7.40
C VAL A 150 -0.95 20.92 -8.28
N GLU A 151 -1.22 19.69 -8.69
CA GLU A 151 -2.28 19.38 -9.65
C GLU A 151 -3.69 19.70 -9.11
N ILE A 152 -3.99 19.35 -7.86
CA ILE A 152 -5.30 19.61 -7.25
C ILE A 152 -5.59 21.12 -7.05
N ASN A 153 -4.56 21.95 -7.11
CA ASN A 153 -4.67 23.41 -7.01
C ASN A 153 -4.49 24.10 -8.38
N SER A 154 -4.52 23.35 -9.48
CA SER A 154 -4.28 23.84 -10.82
C SER A 154 -5.57 23.95 -11.63
N ALA A 155 -5.57 24.85 -12.62
CA ALA A 155 -6.62 24.91 -13.64
C ALA A 155 -6.32 23.87 -14.73
N THR A 156 -7.02 22.73 -14.69
CA THR A 156 -6.77 21.56 -15.54
C THR A 156 -7.89 21.35 -16.57
N ASP A 157 -8.14 22.36 -17.41
CA ASP A 157 -9.23 22.36 -18.39
C ASP A 157 -8.76 22.91 -19.75
N ASN A 158 -9.62 22.89 -20.74
CA ASN A 158 -9.46 23.51 -22.07
C ASN A 158 -10.82 23.90 -22.67
N PRO A 159 -10.96 25.15 -23.21
CA PRO A 159 -10.02 26.26 -23.07
C PRO A 159 -10.01 26.85 -21.65
N LEU A 160 -8.92 27.50 -21.28
CA LEU A 160 -8.84 28.31 -20.07
C LEU A 160 -9.39 29.72 -20.31
N VAL A 161 -10.03 30.30 -19.28
CA VAL A 161 -10.55 31.67 -19.30
C VAL A 161 -9.73 32.51 -18.32
N PHE A 162 -9.09 33.54 -18.83
CA PHE A 162 -8.32 34.51 -18.03
C PHE A 162 -9.13 35.82 -17.97
N VAL A 163 -9.48 36.19 -16.75
CA VAL A 163 -10.26 37.44 -16.52
C VAL A 163 -9.28 38.57 -16.23
N GLU A 164 -9.38 39.68 -16.94
CA GLU A 164 -8.59 40.89 -16.80
C GLU A 164 -9.49 42.11 -16.49
N ASP A 165 -8.91 43.24 -16.13
CA ASP A 165 -9.67 44.44 -15.75
C ASP A 165 -10.61 44.94 -16.85
N ASN A 166 -10.25 44.75 -18.12
CA ASN A 166 -10.99 45.28 -19.28
C ASN A 166 -11.62 44.18 -20.16
N GLY A 167 -11.74 42.95 -19.66
CA GLY A 167 -12.31 41.87 -20.43
C GLY A 167 -11.88 40.49 -20.03
N TYR A 168 -11.81 39.57 -20.99
CA TYR A 168 -11.32 38.20 -20.74
C TYR A 168 -10.68 37.65 -22.01
N ASP A 169 -9.71 36.79 -21.81
CA ASP A 169 -9.11 35.98 -22.87
C ASP A 169 -9.54 34.51 -22.72
N ILE A 170 -9.78 33.86 -23.86
CA ILE A 170 -10.07 32.43 -23.97
C ILE A 170 -8.92 31.78 -24.73
N ILE A 171 -8.14 30.98 -24.02
CA ILE A 171 -6.92 30.38 -24.59
C ILE A 171 -7.04 28.85 -24.59
N SER A 172 -6.88 28.27 -25.81
CA SER A 172 -6.81 26.82 -25.93
C SER A 172 -5.41 26.31 -25.60
N GLY A 173 -5.34 25.28 -24.76
CA GLY A 173 -4.08 24.70 -24.30
C GLY A 173 -4.23 23.20 -23.96
N GLY A 174 -3.25 22.64 -23.27
CA GLY A 174 -3.16 21.22 -22.95
C GLY A 174 -3.23 20.89 -21.45
N ASN A 175 -3.69 21.79 -20.59
CA ASN A 175 -3.68 21.59 -19.14
C ASN A 175 -4.64 20.51 -18.64
N PHE A 176 -5.47 19.96 -19.50
CA PHE A 176 -6.28 18.77 -19.23
C PHE A 176 -5.47 17.46 -19.28
N HIS A 177 -4.23 17.50 -19.83
CA HIS A 177 -3.44 16.30 -20.06
C HIS A 177 -2.76 15.80 -18.79
N GLY A 178 -3.27 14.74 -18.18
CA GLY A 178 -2.84 14.21 -16.90
C GLY A 178 -1.57 13.33 -16.94
N GLN A 179 -0.57 13.64 -17.78
CA GLN A 179 0.63 12.82 -17.93
C GLN A 179 1.40 12.62 -16.62
N ASN A 180 1.54 13.68 -15.82
CA ASN A 180 2.22 13.61 -14.52
C ASN A 180 1.57 12.59 -13.59
N LEU A 181 0.23 12.61 -13.50
CA LEU A 181 -0.54 11.70 -12.65
C LEU A 181 -0.50 10.26 -13.19
N ALA A 182 -0.52 10.09 -14.51
CA ALA A 182 -0.41 8.79 -15.15
C ALA A 182 0.92 8.11 -14.86
N MET A 183 2.04 8.83 -15.03
CA MET A 183 3.37 8.31 -14.70
C MET A 183 3.53 8.03 -13.20
N ALA A 184 3.00 8.89 -12.34
CA ALA A 184 3.01 8.69 -10.89
C ALA A 184 2.23 7.42 -10.51
N SER A 185 1.07 7.19 -11.11
CA SER A 185 0.25 5.99 -10.85
C SER A 185 0.91 4.70 -11.32
N ASP A 186 1.57 4.71 -12.47
CA ASP A 186 2.35 3.56 -12.95
C ASP A 186 3.53 3.25 -12.02
N ALA A 187 4.20 4.28 -11.49
CA ALA A 187 5.27 4.13 -10.52
C ALA A 187 4.77 3.57 -9.18
N ILE A 188 3.58 4.00 -8.69
CA ILE A 188 2.95 3.41 -7.49
C ILE A 188 2.64 1.92 -7.72
N ALA A 189 2.09 1.56 -8.87
CA ALA A 189 1.77 0.17 -9.16
C ALA A 189 3.02 -0.73 -9.14
N LEU A 190 4.13 -0.27 -9.72
CA LEU A 190 5.41 -0.97 -9.66
C LEU A 190 5.93 -1.06 -8.22
N ALA A 191 5.87 0.04 -7.46
CA ALA A 191 6.32 0.07 -6.07
C ALA A 191 5.53 -0.90 -5.18
N CYS A 192 4.21 -1.00 -5.36
CA CYS A 192 3.39 -1.99 -4.65
C CYS A 192 3.81 -3.43 -4.95
N HIS A 193 4.14 -3.74 -6.21
CA HIS A 193 4.66 -5.05 -6.58
C HIS A 193 6.00 -5.35 -5.90
N GLU A 194 6.94 -4.41 -5.86
CA GLU A 194 8.25 -4.59 -5.23
C GLU A 194 8.12 -4.83 -3.72
N LEU A 195 7.33 -4.02 -3.00
CA LEU A 195 7.07 -4.22 -1.58
C LEU A 195 6.42 -5.59 -1.30
N ALA A 196 5.40 -5.94 -2.08
CA ALA A 196 4.71 -7.21 -1.94
C ALA A 196 5.63 -8.41 -2.24
N SER A 197 6.51 -8.28 -3.23
CA SER A 197 7.48 -9.32 -3.57
C SER A 197 8.43 -9.63 -2.42
N LEU A 198 8.95 -8.61 -1.71
CA LEU A 198 9.77 -8.82 -0.51
C LEU A 198 8.96 -9.44 0.63
N SER A 199 7.74 -8.96 0.85
CA SER A 199 6.84 -9.47 1.88
C SER A 199 6.56 -10.96 1.68
N GLU A 200 6.22 -11.39 0.46
CA GLU A 200 6.01 -12.80 0.14
C GLU A 200 7.28 -13.65 0.36
N ARG A 201 8.47 -13.12 0.03
CA ARG A 201 9.73 -13.82 0.32
C ARG A 201 9.96 -14.02 1.82
N ARG A 202 9.55 -13.07 2.66
CA ARG A 202 9.62 -13.22 4.13
C ARG A 202 8.60 -14.24 4.62
N ILE A 203 7.37 -14.26 4.11
CA ILE A 203 6.39 -15.32 4.37
C ILE A 203 6.99 -16.70 4.06
N ASN A 204 7.60 -16.84 2.87
CA ASN A 204 8.24 -18.10 2.48
C ASN A 204 9.30 -18.56 3.50
N GLN A 205 10.13 -17.64 4.01
CA GLN A 205 11.18 -18.00 4.98
C GLN A 205 10.64 -18.30 6.38
N LEU A 206 9.58 -17.62 6.81
CA LEU A 206 8.89 -17.94 8.07
C LEU A 206 8.32 -19.36 8.06
N LEU A 207 7.79 -19.78 6.92
CA LEU A 207 7.11 -21.08 6.76
C LEU A 207 8.06 -22.26 6.44
N ASP A 208 9.30 -21.97 6.09
CA ASP A 208 10.33 -22.99 5.78
C ASP A 208 11.23 -23.25 7.00
N PRO A 209 11.22 -24.49 7.53
CA PRO A 209 12.07 -24.91 8.68
C PRO A 209 13.53 -24.57 8.54
N LYS A 210 14.05 -24.57 7.29
CA LYS A 210 15.45 -24.26 7.02
C LYS A 210 15.83 -22.85 7.44
N TRP A 211 14.90 -21.91 7.35
CA TRP A 211 15.14 -20.51 7.65
C TRP A 211 14.63 -20.11 9.03
N SER A 212 13.40 -20.51 9.37
CA SER A 212 12.77 -20.18 10.65
C SER A 212 13.30 -21.01 11.81
N GLY A 213 13.78 -22.23 11.55
CA GLY A 213 14.10 -23.20 12.61
C GLY A 213 12.87 -23.76 13.31
N GLN A 214 11.68 -23.48 12.79
CA GLN A 214 10.39 -23.90 13.35
C GLN A 214 9.77 -25.01 12.50
N LYS A 215 8.61 -25.53 12.90
CA LYS A 215 7.91 -26.58 12.13
C LYS A 215 7.46 -26.07 10.75
N PRO A 216 7.39 -26.95 9.74
CA PRO A 216 6.89 -26.59 8.40
C PRO A 216 5.54 -25.87 8.48
N PHE A 217 5.40 -24.78 7.72
CA PHE A 217 4.19 -23.97 7.66
C PHE A 217 3.67 -23.45 9.01
N LEU A 218 4.49 -23.48 10.06
CA LEU A 218 4.10 -23.17 11.45
C LEU A 218 2.90 -24.02 11.93
N ALA A 219 2.78 -25.25 11.44
CA ALA A 219 1.74 -26.19 11.85
C ALA A 219 2.01 -26.71 13.28
N ASN A 220 0.95 -26.99 14.05
CA ASN A 220 1.12 -27.58 15.39
C ASN A 220 1.39 -29.08 15.31
N GLU A 221 0.73 -29.81 14.40
CA GLU A 221 0.94 -31.22 14.14
C GLU A 221 1.46 -31.47 12.73
N GLU A 222 2.80 -31.57 12.60
CA GLU A 222 3.46 -31.81 11.33
C GLU A 222 2.94 -33.09 10.65
N GLY A 223 2.58 -32.98 9.35
CA GLY A 223 2.07 -34.09 8.55
C GLY A 223 0.58 -34.34 8.68
N LEU A 224 -0.12 -33.75 9.65
CA LEU A 224 -1.57 -33.79 9.79
C LEU A 224 -2.22 -32.45 9.44
N GLU A 225 -1.60 -31.35 9.84
CA GLU A 225 -2.08 -30.00 9.60
C GLU A 225 -1.33 -29.33 8.46
N SER A 226 -2.02 -28.43 7.75
CA SER A 226 -1.46 -27.57 6.72
C SER A 226 -0.84 -26.29 7.27
N GLY A 227 -1.22 -25.88 8.49
CA GLY A 227 -0.79 -24.66 9.12
C GLY A 227 -1.11 -23.43 8.24
N LEU A 228 -0.12 -22.55 8.06
CA LEU A 228 -0.26 -21.33 7.26
C LEU A 228 0.08 -21.50 5.77
N MET A 229 0.17 -22.73 5.25
CA MET A 229 0.52 -23.00 3.85
C MET A 229 -0.38 -22.24 2.87
N LEU A 230 -1.70 -22.18 3.11
CA LEU A 230 -2.65 -21.52 2.23
C LEU A 230 -2.46 -19.98 2.19
N ILE A 231 -2.00 -19.37 3.28
CA ILE A 231 -1.64 -17.94 3.30
C ILE A 231 -0.52 -17.65 2.28
N GLN A 232 0.47 -18.54 2.18
CA GLN A 232 1.53 -18.40 1.17
C GLN A 232 0.97 -18.50 -0.25
N TYR A 233 0.04 -19.41 -0.51
CA TYR A 233 -0.59 -19.52 -1.84
C TYR A 233 -1.39 -18.27 -2.20
N VAL A 234 -2.11 -17.68 -1.25
CA VAL A 234 -2.81 -16.40 -1.45
C VAL A 234 -1.81 -15.29 -1.77
N ALA A 235 -0.72 -15.17 -0.99
CA ALA A 235 0.31 -14.17 -1.26
C ALA A 235 0.94 -14.37 -2.66
N ALA A 236 1.27 -15.59 -3.06
CA ALA A 236 1.82 -15.89 -4.38
C ALA A 236 0.83 -15.54 -5.52
N SER A 237 -0.46 -15.79 -5.34
CA SER A 237 -1.50 -15.38 -6.29
C SER A 237 -1.57 -13.86 -6.43
N LEU A 238 -1.55 -13.13 -5.32
CA LEU A 238 -1.57 -11.66 -5.30
C LEU A 238 -0.32 -11.06 -5.96
N ILE A 239 0.85 -11.67 -5.79
CA ILE A 239 2.07 -11.27 -6.50
C ILE A 239 1.92 -11.42 -8.02
N SER A 240 1.30 -12.51 -8.47
CA SER A 240 1.04 -12.72 -9.90
C SER A 240 0.14 -11.63 -10.48
N GLU A 241 -0.93 -11.27 -9.77
CA GLU A 241 -1.81 -10.16 -10.15
C GLU A 241 -1.08 -8.80 -10.13
N LEU A 242 -0.33 -8.52 -9.08
CA LEU A 242 0.49 -7.30 -8.97
C LEU A 242 1.52 -7.19 -10.09
N HIS A 243 2.13 -8.30 -10.52
CA HIS A 243 3.04 -8.32 -11.67
C HIS A 243 2.36 -7.84 -12.96
N LEU A 244 1.12 -8.30 -13.21
CA LEU A 244 0.35 -7.84 -14.37
C LEU A 244 -0.02 -6.35 -14.25
N LEU A 245 -0.40 -5.91 -13.06
CA LEU A 245 -0.78 -4.53 -12.78
C LEU A 245 0.43 -3.57 -12.76
N ALA A 246 1.65 -4.05 -12.59
CA ALA A 246 2.87 -3.24 -12.64
C ALA A 246 3.28 -2.81 -14.06
N ASN A 247 2.65 -3.37 -15.12
CA ASN A 247 2.92 -2.91 -16.48
C ASN A 247 2.37 -1.49 -16.70
N PRO A 248 3.17 -0.54 -17.24
CA PRO A 248 2.72 0.84 -17.38
C PRO A 248 1.48 1.01 -18.27
N THR A 249 0.46 1.71 -17.80
CA THR A 249 -0.70 2.09 -18.60
C THR A 249 -0.37 3.18 -19.60
N THR A 250 0.56 4.06 -19.27
CA THR A 250 1.04 5.13 -20.13
C THR A 250 1.60 4.64 -21.47
N SER A 251 2.06 3.40 -21.54
CA SER A 251 2.57 2.79 -22.77
C SER A 251 1.46 2.35 -23.75
N SER A 252 0.20 2.29 -23.31
CA SER A 252 -0.95 1.83 -24.10
C SER A 252 -1.68 3.01 -24.74
N ASN A 253 -1.04 3.71 -25.67
CA ASN A 253 -1.59 4.90 -26.31
C ASN A 253 -2.19 4.58 -27.67
N VAL A 254 -3.39 5.12 -27.94
CA VAL A 254 -4.08 5.02 -29.23
C VAL A 254 -4.69 6.36 -29.60
N PRO A 255 -4.57 6.82 -30.87
CA PRO A 255 -5.18 8.07 -31.30
C PRO A 255 -6.70 7.95 -31.34
N VAL A 256 -7.37 8.97 -30.84
CA VAL A 256 -8.84 9.12 -30.91
C VAL A 256 -9.23 10.48 -31.47
N SER A 257 -10.53 10.81 -31.56
CA SER A 257 -11.02 12.11 -32.02
C SER A 257 -10.49 12.51 -33.42
N MET A 258 -10.49 11.55 -34.38
CA MET A 258 -9.94 11.73 -35.74
C MET A 258 -8.48 12.20 -35.75
N GLY A 259 -7.68 11.72 -34.81
CA GLY A 259 -6.25 12.05 -34.71
C GLY A 259 -5.92 13.40 -34.07
N LYS A 260 -6.89 14.13 -33.55
CA LYS A 260 -6.64 15.35 -32.77
C LYS A 260 -6.18 15.04 -31.32
N GLU A 261 -6.58 13.90 -30.81
CA GLU A 261 -6.16 13.36 -29.54
C GLU A 261 -5.27 12.15 -29.84
N ASP A 262 -4.10 12.41 -30.41
CA ASP A 262 -3.15 11.40 -30.89
C ASP A 262 -2.22 10.91 -29.80
N HIS A 263 -2.25 11.55 -28.63
CA HIS A 263 -1.55 11.14 -27.42
C HIS A 263 -2.41 11.40 -26.17
N ALA A 264 -2.96 10.35 -25.57
CA ALA A 264 -3.68 10.40 -24.30
C ALA A 264 -2.81 9.90 -23.16
N SER A 265 -2.96 10.45 -21.96
CA SER A 265 -2.14 10.05 -20.79
C SER A 265 -2.44 8.64 -20.28
N MET A 266 -3.63 8.09 -20.56
CA MET A 266 -4.18 6.87 -19.95
C MET A 266 -4.28 6.92 -18.42
N GLY A 267 -4.21 8.12 -17.84
CA GLY A 267 -4.12 8.34 -16.40
C GLY A 267 -5.38 7.94 -15.63
N ALA A 268 -6.57 8.01 -16.22
CA ALA A 268 -7.79 7.52 -15.58
C ALA A 268 -7.69 6.02 -15.28
N THR A 269 -7.22 5.22 -16.23
CA THR A 269 -6.97 3.79 -16.04
C THR A 269 -5.83 3.55 -15.06
N GLY A 270 -4.72 4.28 -15.17
CA GLY A 270 -3.54 4.13 -14.31
C GLY A 270 -3.85 4.43 -12.85
N THR A 271 -4.50 5.55 -12.55
CA THR A 271 -4.81 5.95 -11.18
C THR A 271 -5.86 5.04 -10.52
N PHE A 272 -6.88 4.61 -11.26
CA PHE A 272 -7.81 3.59 -10.77
C PHE A 272 -7.10 2.27 -10.46
N ARG A 273 -6.18 1.83 -11.33
CA ARG A 273 -5.37 0.64 -11.11
C ARG A 273 -4.46 0.75 -9.90
N ALA A 274 -3.90 1.92 -9.63
CA ALA A 274 -3.08 2.15 -8.44
C ALA A 274 -3.84 1.86 -7.14
N THR A 275 -5.13 2.19 -7.03
CA THR A 275 -5.95 1.82 -5.86
C THR A 275 -6.16 0.31 -5.72
N THR A 276 -6.16 -0.42 -6.82
CA THR A 276 -6.23 -1.90 -6.79
C THR A 276 -4.90 -2.48 -6.31
N THR A 277 -3.76 -1.93 -6.74
CA THR A 277 -2.44 -2.43 -6.31
C THR A 277 -2.18 -2.17 -4.83
N THR A 278 -2.59 -1.03 -4.27
CA THR A 278 -2.47 -0.78 -2.82
C THR A 278 -3.30 -1.77 -2.00
N ARG A 279 -4.51 -2.09 -2.45
CA ARG A 279 -5.36 -3.09 -1.81
C ARG A 279 -4.75 -4.51 -1.86
N TYR A 280 -4.12 -4.92 -2.95
CA TYR A 280 -3.44 -6.21 -3.02
C TYR A 280 -2.19 -6.25 -2.15
N LEU A 281 -1.41 -5.17 -2.13
CA LEU A 281 -0.27 -5.04 -1.22
C LEU A 281 -0.70 -5.15 0.24
N SER A 282 -1.82 -4.52 0.65
CA SER A 282 -2.30 -4.59 2.03
C SER A 282 -2.62 -6.02 2.48
N GLN A 283 -3.17 -6.84 1.57
CA GLN A 283 -3.45 -8.25 1.84
C GLN A 283 -2.16 -9.06 2.00
N VAL A 284 -1.14 -8.81 1.19
CA VAL A 284 0.16 -9.50 1.32
C VAL A 284 0.85 -9.13 2.63
N ILE A 285 0.83 -7.86 3.02
CA ILE A 285 1.40 -7.41 4.31
C ILE A 285 0.61 -7.99 5.50
N ALA A 286 -0.71 -8.04 5.42
CA ALA A 286 -1.55 -8.68 6.44
C ALA A 286 -1.19 -10.16 6.62
N ASN A 287 -1.01 -10.87 5.51
CA ASN A 287 -0.58 -12.26 5.50
C ASN A 287 0.80 -12.44 6.14
N GLU A 288 1.74 -11.54 5.86
CA GLU A 288 3.07 -11.56 6.50
C GLU A 288 2.97 -11.34 8.01
N LEU A 289 2.19 -10.35 8.44
CA LEU A 289 2.00 -10.06 9.86
C LEU A 289 1.37 -11.25 10.61
N ILE A 290 0.40 -11.94 10.02
CA ILE A 290 -0.17 -13.17 10.62
C ILE A 290 0.91 -14.25 10.74
N CYS A 291 1.68 -14.50 9.68
CA CYS A 291 2.77 -15.49 9.73
C CYS A 291 3.86 -15.13 10.74
N SER A 292 4.24 -13.86 10.81
CA SER A 292 5.28 -13.41 11.74
C SER A 292 4.84 -13.50 13.20
N CYS A 293 3.60 -13.12 13.51
CA CYS A 293 3.05 -13.26 14.86
C CYS A 293 2.93 -14.73 15.27
N GLU A 294 2.55 -15.61 14.34
CA GLU A 294 2.50 -17.04 14.60
C GLU A 294 3.88 -17.65 14.86
N ALA A 295 4.92 -17.12 14.22
CA ALA A 295 6.30 -17.50 14.51
C ALA A 295 6.77 -16.96 15.85
N LEU A 296 6.40 -15.72 16.21
CA LEU A 296 6.74 -15.09 17.49
C LEU A 296 6.11 -15.81 18.68
N ASP A 297 4.87 -16.28 18.58
CA ASP A 297 4.20 -17.04 19.65
C ASP A 297 4.92 -18.33 20.06
N ARG A 298 5.84 -18.82 19.23
CA ARG A 298 6.65 -20.02 19.47
C ARG A 298 8.04 -19.71 20.00
N ILE A 299 8.32 -18.46 20.31
CA ILE A 299 9.59 -17.98 20.83
C ILE A 299 9.36 -17.59 22.31
N GLU A 300 10.22 -18.08 23.21
CA GLU A 300 10.06 -17.82 24.65
C GLU A 300 10.61 -16.43 25.05
N GLU A 301 11.63 -15.95 24.35
CA GLU A 301 12.28 -14.67 24.63
C GLU A 301 11.38 -13.50 24.19
N ALA A 302 11.43 -12.40 24.92
CA ALA A 302 10.67 -11.21 24.61
C ALA A 302 11.16 -10.53 23.31
N PRO A 303 10.26 -10.15 22.41
CA PRO A 303 10.61 -9.39 21.21
C PRO A 303 10.95 -7.94 21.56
N GLY A 304 11.44 -7.18 20.57
CA GLY A 304 11.62 -5.74 20.71
C GLY A 304 10.31 -5.02 21.03
N ASN A 305 10.37 -3.91 21.77
CA ASN A 305 9.19 -3.19 22.28
C ASN A 305 8.18 -2.82 21.19
N GLY A 306 8.65 -2.40 19.99
CA GLY A 306 7.77 -2.09 18.88
C GLY A 306 7.16 -3.33 18.25
N VAL A 307 7.90 -4.43 18.21
CA VAL A 307 7.41 -5.72 17.70
C VAL A 307 6.34 -6.27 18.65
N GLU A 308 6.52 -6.18 19.97
CA GLU A 308 5.50 -6.55 20.96
C GLU A 308 4.21 -5.76 20.75
N THR A 309 4.32 -4.44 20.58
CA THR A 309 3.16 -3.56 20.29
C THR A 309 2.39 -4.00 19.04
N ILE A 310 3.10 -4.32 17.95
CA ILE A 310 2.48 -4.80 16.72
C ILE A 310 1.89 -6.19 16.90
N HIS A 311 2.59 -7.10 17.57
CA HIS A 311 2.10 -8.44 17.85
C HIS A 311 0.78 -8.38 18.64
N GLU A 312 0.71 -7.61 19.73
CA GLU A 312 -0.52 -7.40 20.48
C GLU A 312 -1.66 -6.81 19.64
N TRP A 313 -1.34 -5.88 18.74
CA TRP A 313 -2.31 -5.30 17.85
C TRP A 313 -2.83 -6.32 16.82
N VAL A 314 -1.95 -7.09 16.19
CA VAL A 314 -2.32 -8.16 15.26
C VAL A 314 -3.21 -9.19 15.95
N ARG A 315 -2.90 -9.58 17.20
CA ARG A 315 -3.67 -10.57 17.95
C ARG A 315 -5.08 -10.09 18.34
N LYS A 316 -5.38 -8.80 18.27
CA LYS A 316 -6.76 -8.28 18.36
C LYS A 316 -7.58 -8.56 17.10
N HIS A 317 -6.93 -8.75 15.95
CA HIS A 317 -7.57 -8.99 14.65
C HIS A 317 -7.48 -10.46 14.20
N ALA A 318 -6.44 -11.16 14.59
CA ALA A 318 -6.16 -12.53 14.19
C ALA A 318 -5.68 -13.37 15.39
N SER A 319 -6.50 -14.33 15.81
CA SER A 319 -6.17 -15.23 16.93
C SER A 319 -5.05 -16.20 16.54
N PRO A 320 -4.26 -16.72 17.52
CA PRO A 320 -3.29 -17.79 17.27
C PRO A 320 -3.91 -19.00 16.58
N LEU A 321 -3.11 -19.72 15.80
CA LEU A 321 -3.56 -20.93 15.09
C LEU A 321 -3.47 -22.15 16.02
N GLU A 322 -4.59 -22.54 16.61
CA GLU A 322 -4.65 -23.76 17.43
C GLU A 322 -4.77 -25.04 16.58
N SER A 323 -5.45 -24.93 15.43
CA SER A 323 -5.63 -25.99 14.40
C SER A 323 -5.99 -25.36 13.06
N ASP A 324 -5.94 -26.16 11.98
CA ASP A 324 -6.33 -25.71 10.64
C ASP A 324 -7.73 -25.11 10.64
N ARG A 325 -7.88 -23.89 10.14
CA ARG A 325 -9.14 -23.16 10.00
C ARG A 325 -9.07 -22.12 8.87
N SER A 326 -10.20 -21.59 8.45
CA SER A 326 -10.21 -20.46 7.51
C SER A 326 -9.70 -19.20 8.21
N LEU A 327 -8.79 -18.49 7.55
CA LEU A 327 -8.24 -17.20 7.99
C LEU A 327 -8.72 -16.02 7.13
N THR A 328 -9.65 -16.23 6.21
CA THR A 328 -10.10 -15.23 5.25
C THR A 328 -10.57 -13.95 5.94
N THR A 329 -11.47 -14.06 6.92
CA THR A 329 -12.02 -12.91 7.64
C THR A 329 -10.93 -12.13 8.40
N GLU A 330 -9.99 -12.84 9.02
CA GLU A 330 -8.89 -12.23 9.77
C GLU A 330 -7.92 -11.49 8.84
N CYS A 331 -7.56 -12.10 7.71
CA CYS A 331 -6.75 -11.44 6.68
C CYS A 331 -7.42 -10.17 6.13
N GLU A 332 -8.71 -10.23 5.84
CA GLU A 332 -9.49 -9.09 5.34
C GLU A 332 -9.62 -7.98 6.40
N THR A 333 -9.91 -8.34 7.64
CA THR A 333 -10.03 -7.39 8.75
C THR A 333 -8.70 -6.70 9.02
N LEU A 334 -7.61 -7.46 9.09
CA LEU A 334 -6.27 -6.91 9.32
C LEU A 334 -5.81 -6.01 8.16
N SER A 335 -6.05 -6.45 6.90
CA SER A 335 -5.79 -5.63 5.71
C SER A 335 -6.55 -4.30 5.75
N SER A 336 -7.82 -4.33 6.13
CA SER A 336 -8.65 -3.12 6.27
C SER A 336 -8.15 -2.21 7.39
N ALA A 337 -7.75 -2.75 8.53
CA ALA A 337 -7.20 -2.00 9.65
C ALA A 337 -5.88 -1.30 9.28
N ILE A 338 -5.01 -1.97 8.51
CA ILE A 338 -3.77 -1.38 7.95
C ILE A 338 -4.12 -0.19 7.05
N MET A 339 -5.04 -0.39 6.09
CA MET A 339 -5.46 0.65 5.15
C MET A 339 -6.07 1.87 5.86
N ASN A 340 -6.79 1.65 6.95
CA ASN A 340 -7.37 2.70 7.80
C ASN A 340 -6.32 3.42 8.68
N GLY A 341 -5.04 3.10 8.57
CA GLY A 341 -3.94 3.76 9.29
C GLY A 341 -3.89 3.44 10.78
N GLU A 342 -4.42 2.29 11.22
CA GLU A 342 -4.40 1.91 12.64
C GLU A 342 -2.98 1.76 13.18
N ILE A 343 -2.06 1.20 12.39
CA ILE A 343 -0.66 1.07 12.78
C ILE A 343 -0.03 2.44 13.08
N GLY A 344 -0.32 3.47 12.28
CA GLY A 344 0.18 4.81 12.53
C GLY A 344 -0.25 5.37 13.89
N ARG A 345 -1.44 5.01 14.37
CA ARG A 345 -1.97 5.43 15.68
C ARG A 345 -1.31 4.72 16.88
N LEU A 346 -0.59 3.61 16.66
CA LEU A 346 0.13 2.91 17.72
C LEU A 346 1.43 3.61 18.11
N PHE A 347 2.03 4.35 17.17
CA PHE A 347 3.33 4.99 17.32
C PHE A 347 3.28 6.52 17.28
N GLY A 348 2.08 7.12 17.18
CA GLY A 348 1.83 8.57 17.04
C GLY A 348 1.70 9.36 18.30
#